data_e2e96f78b0a12510a6d6e1bb762de286
#
_entry.id   e2e96f78b0a12510a6d6e1bb762de286
#
_cell.length_a   1.000
_cell.length_b   1.000
_cell.length_c   1.000
_cell.angle_alpha   90.00
_cell.angle_beta   90.00
_cell.angle_gamma   90.00
#
_symmetry.space_group_name_H-M   'P 1'
#
loop_
_entity.id
_entity.type
_entity.pdbx_description
1 polymer ?
#
loop_
_entity_poly.entity_id
_entity_poly.type
_entity_poly.pdbx_seq_one_letter_code
_entity_poly.pdbx_strand_id
1 'polypeptide(L)'
;MRFSYSQVSMYESNPWKHFCNYVLGLYPESSAQAERGTDVHSVFEELAKFAMKDKNANLVEWLDNWHNNKDLEEDKILNDETWTIVRRYLINYAGIGNGLLSENRLPWKDAVKIECEKKVLVTFENIDFVGYIDLVVYHEDGSVSLYDYKTLSNKPSVYEYTYGMQGNLYIAAMQKLGFTVRQFVFDAMNPKMNIPWNGYKFFRIELPMNPVAVDNAVKRFVHLANEIIKNPSYHNTFGGWGDQLHIDAWKALMHSPEELITFCEENGVSVASKITESVVKGYPIPYFFNVEGPEYEEYKKDNSHKFKIIKKEIGNRKKLENWTDEDIKQENNDFDYLILCNSHGCRLFNKDYTEVYNISEEEIDSLEFGEHYYDKL
;
A
#
# COMPACT_ATOMS: atom_id res chain seq x y z
N MET A 1 10.49 5.51 -16.62
CA MET A 1 9.92 4.38 -15.86
C MET A 1 8.54 4.81 -15.38
N ARG A 2 7.62 3.88 -15.25
CA ARG A 2 6.21 4.17 -14.94
C ARG A 2 5.86 3.69 -13.55
N PHE A 3 5.21 4.52 -12.76
CA PHE A 3 4.81 4.23 -11.38
C PHE A 3 3.32 4.48 -11.15
N SER A 4 2.71 3.68 -10.28
CA SER A 4 1.38 3.95 -9.74
C SER A 4 1.47 4.54 -8.33
N TYR A 5 0.36 5.14 -7.87
CA TYR A 5 0.23 5.52 -6.47
C TYR A 5 0.49 4.34 -5.53
N SER A 6 -0.14 3.19 -5.79
CA SER A 6 -0.03 2.01 -4.94
C SER A 6 1.41 1.52 -4.81
N GLN A 7 2.17 1.53 -5.91
CA GLN A 7 3.57 1.15 -5.91
C GLN A 7 4.42 2.09 -5.04
N VAL A 8 4.30 3.40 -5.25
CA VAL A 8 5.10 4.39 -4.52
C VAL A 8 4.70 4.45 -3.05
N SER A 9 3.40 4.38 -2.74
CA SER A 9 2.90 4.34 -1.37
C SER A 9 3.34 3.06 -0.62
N MET A 10 3.43 1.93 -1.34
CA MET A 10 3.97 0.71 -0.76
C MET A 10 5.45 0.85 -0.43
N TYR A 11 6.24 1.43 -1.31
CA TYR A 11 7.66 1.70 -1.02
C TYR A 11 7.82 2.62 0.20
N GLU A 12 7.04 3.67 0.28
CA GLU A 12 7.08 4.62 1.39
C GLU A 12 6.72 3.98 2.74
N SER A 13 5.69 3.13 2.75
CA SER A 13 5.22 2.49 3.98
C SER A 13 6.03 1.26 4.36
N ASN A 14 6.50 0.53 3.37
CA ASN A 14 7.23 -0.72 3.55
C ASN A 14 8.09 -1.04 2.32
N PRO A 15 9.33 -0.56 2.29
CA PRO A 15 10.25 -0.80 1.19
C PRO A 15 10.49 -2.28 0.88
N TRP A 16 10.56 -3.15 1.90
CA TRP A 16 10.72 -4.59 1.70
C TRP A 16 9.52 -5.21 0.99
N LYS A 17 8.30 -4.84 1.37
CA LYS A 17 7.08 -5.28 0.69
C LYS A 17 7.06 -4.84 -0.77
N HIS A 18 7.49 -3.60 -1.03
CA HIS A 18 7.65 -3.11 -2.39
C HIS A 18 8.66 -3.97 -3.18
N PHE A 19 9.79 -4.31 -2.57
CA PHE A 19 10.80 -5.16 -3.18
C PHE A 19 10.24 -6.53 -3.52
N CYS A 20 9.60 -7.20 -2.57
CA CYS A 20 8.98 -8.50 -2.81
C CYS A 20 7.99 -8.45 -3.98
N ASN A 21 7.07 -7.48 -3.97
CA ASN A 21 6.02 -7.42 -4.99
C ASN A 21 6.56 -6.96 -6.35
N TYR A 22 7.25 -5.83 -6.41
CA TYR A 22 7.54 -5.15 -7.68
C TYR A 22 8.92 -5.49 -8.27
N VAL A 23 9.84 -5.98 -7.46
CA VAL A 23 11.16 -6.40 -7.92
C VAL A 23 11.23 -7.92 -8.03
N LEU A 24 10.93 -8.65 -6.97
CA LEU A 24 10.96 -10.11 -6.99
C LEU A 24 9.76 -10.71 -7.73
N GLY A 25 8.59 -10.14 -7.60
CA GLY A 25 7.34 -10.69 -8.12
C GLY A 25 6.69 -11.70 -7.19
N LEU A 26 7.04 -11.64 -5.90
CA LEU A 26 6.42 -12.42 -4.84
C LEU A 26 5.14 -11.71 -4.37
N TYR A 27 4.00 -12.14 -4.87
CA TYR A 27 2.71 -11.61 -4.48
C TYR A 27 2.02 -12.61 -3.54
N PRO A 28 1.57 -12.17 -2.35
CA PRO A 28 0.75 -13.00 -1.50
C PRO A 28 -0.60 -13.29 -2.17
N GLU A 29 -1.24 -14.36 -1.75
CA GLU A 29 -2.60 -14.63 -2.15
C GLU A 29 -3.52 -13.46 -1.77
N SER A 30 -4.52 -13.21 -2.61
CA SER A 30 -5.53 -12.19 -2.33
C SER A 30 -6.22 -12.48 -1.00
N SER A 31 -6.26 -11.48 -0.14
CA SER A 31 -7.05 -11.62 1.09
C SER A 31 -8.54 -11.49 0.77
N ALA A 32 -9.40 -12.17 1.53
CA ALA A 32 -10.85 -12.02 1.44
C ALA A 32 -11.32 -10.55 1.53
N GLN A 33 -10.53 -9.70 2.19
CA GLN A 33 -10.79 -8.26 2.25
C GLN A 33 -10.50 -7.56 0.91
N ALA A 34 -9.44 -7.96 0.22
CA ALA A 34 -9.10 -7.42 -1.11
C ALA A 34 -10.10 -7.89 -2.16
N GLU A 35 -10.48 -9.17 -2.14
CA GLU A 35 -11.51 -9.76 -3.03
C GLU A 35 -12.84 -9.05 -2.87
N ARG A 36 -13.31 -8.87 -1.63
CA ARG A 36 -14.50 -8.07 -1.34
C ARG A 36 -14.41 -6.66 -1.91
N GLY A 37 -13.26 -6.00 -1.81
CA GLY A 37 -13.04 -4.69 -2.41
C GLY A 37 -13.29 -4.72 -3.91
N THR A 38 -12.70 -5.68 -4.60
CA THR A 38 -12.87 -5.89 -6.05
C THR A 38 -14.32 -6.14 -6.43
N ASP A 39 -15.03 -7.00 -5.69
CA ASP A 39 -16.44 -7.29 -5.94
C ASP A 39 -17.31 -6.01 -5.81
N VAL A 40 -17.10 -5.24 -4.75
CA VAL A 40 -17.84 -3.98 -4.53
C VAL A 40 -17.59 -2.99 -5.67
N HIS A 41 -16.34 -2.82 -6.12
CA HIS A 41 -16.01 -1.95 -7.24
C HIS A 41 -16.70 -2.40 -8.54
N SER A 42 -16.68 -3.70 -8.85
CA SER A 42 -17.35 -4.27 -10.03
C SER A 42 -18.85 -3.98 -10.03
N VAL A 43 -19.49 -4.10 -8.88
CA VAL A 43 -20.93 -3.81 -8.77
C VAL A 43 -21.22 -2.32 -8.94
N PHE A 44 -20.38 -1.43 -8.40
CA PHE A 44 -20.55 0.01 -8.62
C PHE A 44 -20.35 0.41 -10.07
N GLU A 45 -19.43 -0.23 -10.78
CA GLU A 45 -19.25 -0.01 -12.22
C GLU A 45 -20.52 -0.37 -13.01
N GLU A 46 -21.10 -1.53 -12.76
CA GLU A 46 -22.33 -1.97 -13.43
C GLU A 46 -23.54 -1.09 -13.07
N LEU A 47 -23.66 -0.72 -11.80
CA LEU A 47 -24.70 0.21 -11.34
C LEU A 47 -24.60 1.58 -12.02
N ALA A 48 -23.40 2.14 -12.12
CA ALA A 48 -23.18 3.42 -12.75
C ALA A 48 -23.53 3.37 -14.25
N LYS A 49 -23.12 2.32 -14.95
CA LYS A 49 -23.47 2.08 -16.35
C LYS A 49 -24.98 1.92 -16.56
N PHE A 50 -25.64 1.19 -15.64
CA PHE A 50 -27.09 1.01 -15.70
C PHE A 50 -27.83 2.33 -15.45
N ALA A 51 -27.46 3.09 -14.41
CA ALA A 51 -28.04 4.37 -14.09
C ALA A 51 -27.89 5.41 -15.21
N MET A 52 -26.84 5.32 -16.02
CA MET A 52 -26.66 6.21 -17.17
C MET A 52 -27.56 5.86 -18.35
N LYS A 53 -28.05 4.61 -18.46
CA LYS A 53 -29.04 4.23 -19.46
C LYS A 53 -30.44 4.71 -19.10
N ASP A 54 -30.78 4.65 -17.83
CA ASP A 54 -32.04 5.16 -17.28
C ASP A 54 -31.84 5.84 -15.93
N LYS A 55 -31.79 7.15 -15.94
CA LYS A 55 -31.57 7.97 -14.73
C LYS A 55 -32.70 7.88 -13.70
N ASN A 56 -33.87 7.40 -14.10
CA ASN A 56 -35.03 7.22 -13.25
C ASN A 56 -35.17 5.77 -12.77
N ALA A 57 -34.27 4.89 -13.16
CA ALA A 57 -34.32 3.49 -12.76
C ALA A 57 -34.27 3.32 -11.24
N ASN A 58 -35.02 2.34 -10.76
CA ASN A 58 -34.92 1.91 -9.37
C ASN A 58 -33.68 1.03 -9.18
N LEU A 59 -32.55 1.64 -8.79
CA LEU A 59 -31.26 0.97 -8.68
C LEU A 59 -31.27 -0.10 -7.56
N VAL A 60 -32.06 0.07 -6.51
CA VAL A 60 -32.19 -0.92 -5.46
C VAL A 60 -32.90 -2.16 -5.98
N GLU A 61 -33.99 -1.98 -6.71
CA GLU A 61 -34.73 -3.09 -7.33
C GLU A 61 -33.88 -3.82 -8.38
N TRP A 62 -33.10 -3.09 -9.17
CA TRP A 62 -32.18 -3.68 -10.12
C TRP A 62 -31.12 -4.55 -9.43
N LEU A 63 -30.54 -4.03 -8.35
CA LEU A 63 -29.55 -4.76 -7.55
C LEU A 63 -30.14 -6.00 -6.86
N ASP A 64 -31.37 -5.87 -6.32
CA ASP A 64 -32.10 -6.97 -5.69
C ASP A 64 -32.45 -8.06 -6.72
N ASN A 65 -32.82 -7.68 -7.95
CA ASN A 65 -33.08 -8.62 -9.04
C ASN A 65 -31.81 -9.33 -9.47
N TRP A 66 -30.67 -8.65 -9.56
CA TRP A 66 -29.38 -9.28 -9.83
C TRP A 66 -29.02 -10.32 -8.77
N HIS A 67 -29.07 -9.93 -7.51
CA HIS A 67 -28.77 -10.83 -6.38
C HIS A 67 -29.69 -12.07 -6.32
N ASN A 68 -30.96 -11.92 -6.67
CA ASN A 68 -31.92 -13.02 -6.65
C ASN A 68 -31.95 -13.85 -7.95
N ASN A 69 -31.18 -13.50 -8.96
CA ASN A 69 -31.18 -14.18 -10.23
C ASN A 69 -30.36 -15.50 -10.15
N LYS A 70 -31.08 -16.61 -10.02
CA LYS A 70 -30.52 -17.96 -9.91
C LYS A 70 -30.10 -18.58 -11.25
N ASP A 71 -30.41 -17.92 -12.36
CA ASP A 71 -30.07 -18.40 -13.71
C ASP A 71 -28.68 -17.92 -14.17
N LEU A 72 -27.97 -17.16 -13.33
CA LEU A 72 -26.62 -16.73 -13.62
C LEU A 72 -25.59 -17.84 -13.37
N GLU A 73 -24.51 -17.80 -14.14
CA GLU A 73 -23.32 -18.59 -13.89
C GLU A 73 -22.74 -18.26 -12.50
N GLU A 74 -22.13 -19.22 -11.82
CA GLU A 74 -21.71 -19.11 -10.42
C GLU A 74 -20.78 -17.90 -10.17
N ASP A 75 -19.90 -17.60 -11.11
CA ASP A 75 -18.98 -16.47 -11.08
C ASP A 75 -19.63 -15.09 -11.27
N LYS A 76 -20.91 -15.08 -11.71
CA LYS A 76 -21.71 -13.86 -11.90
C LYS A 76 -22.75 -13.63 -10.82
N ILE A 77 -22.87 -14.55 -9.88
CA ILE A 77 -23.80 -14.43 -8.75
C ILE A 77 -23.26 -13.38 -7.78
N LEU A 78 -24.10 -12.39 -7.50
CA LEU A 78 -23.76 -11.37 -6.51
C LEU A 78 -23.84 -11.97 -5.09
N ASN A 79 -22.70 -12.05 -4.38
CA ASN A 79 -22.67 -12.57 -3.02
C ASN A 79 -23.40 -11.67 -2.01
N ASP A 80 -23.90 -12.29 -0.94
CA ASP A 80 -24.71 -11.63 0.10
C ASP A 80 -24.02 -10.44 0.76
N GLU A 81 -22.71 -10.53 0.96
CA GLU A 81 -21.94 -9.47 1.62
C GLU A 81 -21.87 -8.23 0.72
N THR A 82 -21.46 -8.40 -0.53
CA THR A 82 -21.36 -7.33 -1.52
C THR A 82 -22.73 -6.70 -1.78
N TRP A 83 -23.76 -7.52 -2.00
CA TRP A 83 -25.14 -7.04 -2.14
C TRP A 83 -25.57 -6.18 -0.95
N THR A 84 -25.31 -6.64 0.28
CA THR A 84 -25.68 -5.91 1.50
C THR A 84 -24.98 -4.55 1.58
N ILE A 85 -23.67 -4.50 1.28
CA ILE A 85 -22.87 -3.26 1.30
C ILE A 85 -23.44 -2.26 0.28
N VAL A 86 -23.57 -2.68 -0.97
CA VAL A 86 -23.98 -1.79 -2.07
C VAL A 86 -25.42 -1.37 -1.93
N ARG A 87 -26.32 -2.29 -1.56
CA ARG A 87 -27.74 -1.96 -1.32
C ARG A 87 -27.91 -0.88 -0.25
N ARG A 88 -27.17 -0.98 0.84
CA ARG A 88 -27.22 0.03 1.91
C ARG A 88 -26.59 1.36 1.50
N TYR A 89 -25.53 1.32 0.69
CA TYR A 89 -24.98 2.53 0.07
C TYR A 89 -26.03 3.24 -0.77
N LEU A 90 -26.72 2.53 -1.65
CA LEU A 90 -27.79 3.09 -2.50
C LEU A 90 -28.90 3.71 -1.66
N ILE A 91 -29.41 3.00 -0.67
CA ILE A 91 -30.46 3.53 0.24
C ILE A 91 -29.98 4.80 0.95
N ASN A 92 -28.72 4.83 1.41
CA ASN A 92 -28.16 5.98 2.12
C ASN A 92 -27.98 7.20 1.23
N TYR A 93 -27.45 7.02 0.00
CA TYR A 93 -27.10 8.14 -0.87
C TYR A 93 -28.16 8.50 -1.93
N ALA A 94 -29.10 7.62 -2.21
CA ALA A 94 -30.20 7.93 -3.11
C ALA A 94 -31.33 8.78 -2.48
N GLY A 95 -31.28 8.97 -1.15
CA GLY A 95 -32.35 9.68 -0.43
C GLY A 95 -33.64 8.87 -0.35
N ILE A 96 -33.58 7.54 -0.41
CA ILE A 96 -34.74 6.64 -0.38
C ILE A 96 -35.08 6.29 1.07
N GLY A 97 -36.33 6.51 1.46
CA GLY A 97 -36.85 6.15 2.78
C GLY A 97 -36.42 7.10 3.90
N ASN A 98 -36.40 6.60 5.15
CA ASN A 98 -35.94 7.36 6.32
C ASN A 98 -34.40 7.46 6.40
N GLY A 99 -33.71 7.47 5.27
CA GLY A 99 -32.27 7.64 5.18
C GLY A 99 -31.82 8.97 5.80
N LEU A 100 -30.57 9.00 6.29
CA LEU A 100 -29.95 10.20 6.89
C LEU A 100 -29.87 11.39 5.93
N LEU A 101 -30.03 11.16 4.64
CA LEU A 101 -29.95 12.18 3.58
C LEU A 101 -31.32 12.33 2.93
N SER A 102 -31.83 13.56 2.95
CA SER A 102 -33.09 13.93 2.28
C SER A 102 -32.93 14.11 0.76
N GLU A 103 -31.69 14.12 0.27
CA GLU A 103 -31.36 14.40 -1.13
C GLU A 103 -30.60 13.24 -1.76
N ASN A 104 -30.85 13.02 -3.06
CA ASN A 104 -30.08 12.09 -3.83
C ASN A 104 -28.65 12.62 -4.04
N ARG A 105 -27.66 11.95 -3.46
CA ARG A 105 -26.23 12.27 -3.54
C ARG A 105 -25.42 11.20 -4.27
N LEU A 106 -26.09 10.35 -5.05
CA LEU A 106 -25.38 9.38 -5.89
C LEU A 106 -24.48 10.11 -6.91
N PRO A 107 -23.28 9.58 -7.16
CA PRO A 107 -22.29 10.26 -8.00
C PRO A 107 -22.79 10.63 -9.39
N TRP A 108 -23.59 9.77 -10.00
CA TRP A 108 -24.06 9.89 -11.40
C TRP A 108 -25.36 10.64 -11.59
N LYS A 109 -25.98 11.15 -10.52
CA LYS A 109 -27.27 11.86 -10.58
C LYS A 109 -27.30 12.98 -11.64
N ASP A 110 -26.30 13.87 -11.57
CA ASP A 110 -26.20 15.05 -12.44
C ASP A 110 -25.13 14.85 -13.55
N ALA A 111 -24.77 13.61 -13.85
CA ALA A 111 -23.79 13.30 -14.87
C ALA A 111 -24.35 13.45 -16.29
N VAL A 112 -23.63 14.08 -17.20
CA VAL A 112 -23.91 13.98 -18.65
C VAL A 112 -23.24 12.77 -19.26
N LYS A 113 -22.11 12.36 -18.70
CA LYS A 113 -21.34 11.17 -19.09
C LYS A 113 -20.60 10.64 -17.85
N ILE A 114 -20.33 9.34 -17.82
CA ILE A 114 -19.41 8.73 -16.87
C ILE A 114 -18.35 7.91 -17.59
N GLU A 115 -17.21 7.72 -16.93
CA GLU A 115 -16.21 6.72 -17.27
C GLU A 115 -15.82 5.99 -15.99
N CYS A 116 -16.01 4.67 -15.98
CA CYS A 116 -15.57 3.79 -14.88
C CYS A 116 -14.16 3.28 -15.17
N GLU A 117 -13.40 2.99 -14.13
CA GLU A 117 -12.03 2.48 -14.21
C GLU A 117 -11.17 3.29 -15.21
N LYS A 118 -11.32 4.62 -15.16
CA LYS A 118 -10.63 5.49 -16.10
C LYS A 118 -9.13 5.45 -15.90
N LYS A 119 -8.43 4.84 -16.85
CA LYS A 119 -6.98 4.88 -16.89
C LYS A 119 -6.49 6.30 -17.16
N VAL A 120 -5.61 6.80 -16.32
CA VAL A 120 -4.86 8.03 -16.51
C VAL A 120 -3.38 7.72 -16.68
N LEU A 121 -2.74 8.41 -17.64
CA LEU A 121 -1.32 8.30 -17.88
C LEU A 121 -0.79 9.71 -18.15
N VAL A 122 0.03 10.22 -17.26
CA VAL A 122 0.65 11.55 -17.36
C VAL A 122 2.08 11.49 -16.88
N THR A 123 2.90 12.45 -17.30
CA THR A 123 4.27 12.58 -16.82
C THR A 123 4.35 13.76 -15.87
N PHE A 124 4.72 13.54 -14.61
CA PHE A 124 5.07 14.57 -13.65
C PHE A 124 6.59 14.73 -13.66
N GLU A 125 7.07 15.93 -14.02
CA GLU A 125 8.50 16.18 -14.26
C GLU A 125 9.09 15.16 -15.25
N ASN A 126 9.82 14.17 -14.75
CA ASN A 126 10.43 13.10 -15.52
C ASN A 126 9.88 11.69 -15.21
N ILE A 127 8.83 11.60 -14.41
CA ILE A 127 8.22 10.35 -13.94
C ILE A 127 6.85 10.14 -14.55
N ASP A 128 6.65 9.01 -15.21
CA ASP A 128 5.34 8.63 -15.71
C ASP A 128 4.47 8.09 -14.57
N PHE A 129 3.34 8.74 -14.36
CA PHE A 129 2.30 8.30 -13.44
C PHE A 129 1.22 7.53 -14.21
N VAL A 130 0.87 6.37 -13.71
CA VAL A 130 -0.29 5.59 -14.17
C VAL A 130 -1.23 5.34 -13.01
N GLY A 131 -2.53 5.51 -13.25
CA GLY A 131 -3.55 5.21 -12.25
C GLY A 131 -4.87 4.87 -12.91
N TYR A 132 -5.79 4.35 -12.12
CA TYR A 132 -7.17 4.06 -12.51
C TYR A 132 -8.08 4.77 -11.53
N ILE A 133 -9.04 5.53 -12.03
CA ILE A 133 -10.02 6.26 -11.24
C ILE A 133 -11.33 5.48 -11.33
N ASP A 134 -11.85 5.04 -10.19
CA ASP A 134 -13.02 4.16 -10.13
C ASP A 134 -14.22 4.74 -10.91
N LEU A 135 -14.45 6.06 -10.73
CA LEU A 135 -15.50 6.73 -11.48
C LEU A 135 -15.14 8.20 -11.77
N VAL A 136 -15.21 8.58 -13.03
CA VAL A 136 -15.16 9.97 -13.50
C VAL A 136 -16.53 10.39 -13.99
N VAL A 137 -17.07 11.44 -13.37
CA VAL A 137 -18.36 12.03 -13.71
C VAL A 137 -18.13 13.33 -14.47
N TYR A 138 -18.68 13.44 -15.65
CA TYR A 138 -18.63 14.65 -16.52
C TYR A 138 -19.90 15.47 -16.32
N HIS A 139 -19.74 16.76 -16.13
CA HIS A 139 -20.83 17.74 -15.93
C HIS A 139 -21.10 18.57 -17.20
N GLU A 140 -22.27 19.22 -17.25
CA GLU A 140 -22.68 20.07 -18.37
C GLU A 140 -21.72 21.24 -18.63
N ASP A 141 -21.08 21.78 -17.58
CA ASP A 141 -20.12 22.86 -17.67
C ASP A 141 -18.72 22.43 -18.15
N GLY A 142 -18.55 21.15 -18.48
CA GLY A 142 -17.28 20.57 -18.90
C GLY A 142 -16.32 20.21 -17.77
N SER A 143 -16.72 20.47 -16.52
CA SER A 143 -15.93 20.03 -15.34
C SER A 143 -16.13 18.55 -15.08
N VAL A 144 -15.24 17.97 -14.26
CA VAL A 144 -15.32 16.57 -13.84
C VAL A 144 -15.30 16.44 -12.33
N SER A 145 -16.02 15.44 -11.81
CA SER A 145 -15.92 14.95 -10.45
C SER A 145 -15.33 13.56 -10.44
N LEU A 146 -14.45 13.28 -9.50
CA LEU A 146 -13.72 12.03 -9.37
C LEU A 146 -14.18 11.31 -8.12
N TYR A 147 -14.38 10.00 -8.21
CA TYR A 147 -14.81 9.18 -7.07
C TYR A 147 -13.92 7.95 -6.95
N ASP A 148 -13.66 7.57 -5.71
CA ASP A 148 -12.93 6.38 -5.32
C ASP A 148 -13.67 5.68 -4.19
N TYR A 149 -13.98 4.40 -4.39
CA TYR A 149 -14.73 3.58 -3.44
C TYR A 149 -13.78 2.82 -2.53
N LYS A 150 -14.07 2.83 -1.22
CA LYS A 150 -13.26 2.15 -0.22
C LYS A 150 -14.09 1.24 0.67
N THR A 151 -13.71 -0.03 0.78
CA THR A 151 -14.23 -0.93 1.80
C THR A 151 -13.23 -1.00 2.95
N LEU A 152 -13.56 -0.40 4.10
CA LEU A 152 -12.63 -0.23 5.21
C LEU A 152 -13.19 -0.80 6.51
N SER A 153 -12.43 -1.62 7.21
CA SER A 153 -12.81 -2.13 8.54
C SER A 153 -12.73 -1.06 9.63
N ASN A 154 -11.87 -0.07 9.46
CA ASN A 154 -11.71 1.07 10.36
C ASN A 154 -12.23 2.35 9.73
N LYS A 155 -12.73 3.27 10.57
CA LYS A 155 -13.15 4.60 10.11
C LYS A 155 -11.98 5.31 9.45
N PRO A 156 -12.14 5.84 8.22
CA PRO A 156 -11.08 6.58 7.55
C PRO A 156 -10.73 7.87 8.30
N SER A 157 -9.46 8.20 8.31
CA SER A 157 -8.97 9.49 8.79
C SER A 157 -9.22 10.56 7.73
N VAL A 158 -10.04 11.56 8.07
CA VAL A 158 -10.31 12.68 7.14
C VAL A 158 -9.01 13.38 6.74
N TYR A 159 -8.11 13.57 7.70
CA TYR A 159 -6.82 14.23 7.47
C TYR A 159 -5.96 13.44 6.48
N GLU A 160 -5.79 12.14 6.70
CA GLU A 160 -4.95 11.28 5.84
C GLU A 160 -5.50 11.21 4.42
N TYR A 161 -6.81 11.13 4.22
CA TYR A 161 -7.40 11.13 2.90
C TYR A 161 -7.34 12.51 2.23
N THR A 162 -7.60 13.58 2.97
CA THR A 162 -7.61 14.95 2.42
C THR A 162 -6.22 15.39 1.95
N TYR A 163 -5.19 15.12 2.75
CA TYR A 163 -3.81 15.52 2.46
C TYR A 163 -2.94 14.38 1.95
N GLY A 164 -3.52 13.19 1.83
CA GLY A 164 -2.87 12.02 1.27
C GLY A 164 -2.55 12.17 -0.21
N MET A 165 -1.68 11.29 -0.66
CA MET A 165 -1.15 11.38 -2.03
C MET A 165 -2.19 10.94 -3.08
N GLN A 166 -3.02 9.92 -2.82
CA GLN A 166 -3.87 9.27 -3.82
C GLN A 166 -4.81 10.25 -4.53
N GLY A 167 -5.76 10.84 -3.83
CA GLY A 167 -6.76 11.73 -4.43
C GLY A 167 -6.13 12.95 -5.08
N ASN A 168 -5.12 13.53 -4.43
CA ASN A 168 -4.42 14.71 -4.94
C ASN A 168 -3.62 14.42 -6.23
N LEU A 169 -3.04 13.22 -6.38
CA LEU A 169 -2.39 12.81 -7.63
C LEU A 169 -3.39 12.62 -8.77
N TYR A 170 -4.56 12.05 -8.49
CA TYR A 170 -5.60 11.93 -9.51
C TYR A 170 -6.17 13.29 -9.94
N ILE A 171 -6.33 14.23 -9.00
CA ILE A 171 -6.67 15.62 -9.31
C ILE A 171 -5.60 16.22 -10.24
N ALA A 172 -4.32 16.13 -9.87
CA ALA A 172 -3.21 16.63 -10.67
C ALA A 172 -3.17 15.99 -12.08
N ALA A 173 -3.39 14.67 -12.16
CA ALA A 173 -3.39 13.95 -13.43
C ALA A 173 -4.51 14.43 -14.36
N MET A 174 -5.72 14.57 -13.85
CA MET A 174 -6.86 15.06 -14.64
C MET A 174 -6.68 16.52 -15.07
N GLN A 175 -6.15 17.37 -14.19
CA GLN A 175 -5.79 18.76 -14.54
C GLN A 175 -4.73 18.81 -15.65
N LYS A 176 -3.72 17.94 -15.59
CA LYS A 176 -2.69 17.84 -16.63
C LYS A 176 -3.24 17.33 -17.96
N LEU A 177 -4.31 16.55 -17.96
CA LEU A 177 -5.06 16.15 -19.15
C LEU A 177 -6.02 17.22 -19.65
N GLY A 178 -6.06 18.41 -19.03
CA GLY A 178 -6.85 19.56 -19.44
C GLY A 178 -8.26 19.64 -18.85
N PHE A 179 -8.59 18.79 -17.89
CA PHE A 179 -9.90 18.82 -17.23
C PHE A 179 -9.92 19.80 -16.05
N THR A 180 -11.02 20.52 -15.88
CA THR A 180 -11.33 21.25 -14.66
C THR A 180 -11.92 20.25 -13.66
N VAL A 181 -11.17 19.91 -12.61
CA VAL A 181 -11.66 19.02 -11.56
C VAL A 181 -12.48 19.82 -10.56
N ARG A 182 -13.76 19.46 -10.41
CA ARG A 182 -14.70 20.11 -9.50
C ARG A 182 -14.55 19.60 -8.07
N GLN A 183 -14.36 18.30 -7.92
CA GLN A 183 -14.17 17.63 -6.62
C GLN A 183 -13.53 16.27 -6.80
N PHE A 184 -12.90 15.78 -5.74
CA PHE A 184 -12.55 14.38 -5.54
C PHE A 184 -13.24 13.87 -4.27
N VAL A 185 -13.84 12.70 -4.37
CA VAL A 185 -14.63 12.11 -3.29
C VAL A 185 -14.16 10.69 -3.00
N PHE A 186 -13.86 10.41 -1.74
CA PHE A 186 -13.76 9.05 -1.24
C PHE A 186 -15.08 8.65 -0.58
N ASP A 187 -15.68 7.58 -1.09
CA ASP A 187 -16.85 6.94 -0.48
C ASP A 187 -16.43 5.68 0.25
N ALA A 188 -16.32 5.76 1.58
CA ALA A 188 -15.90 4.66 2.42
C ALA A 188 -17.11 3.91 3.00
N MET A 189 -17.06 2.59 2.89
CA MET A 189 -18.08 1.66 3.36
C MET A 189 -17.51 0.70 4.39
N ASN A 190 -18.21 0.51 5.51
CA ASN A 190 -17.82 -0.47 6.51
C ASN A 190 -18.40 -1.84 6.14
N PRO A 191 -17.56 -2.85 5.81
CA PRO A 191 -18.04 -4.20 5.52
C PRO A 191 -18.67 -4.87 6.76
N LYS A 192 -18.20 -4.53 7.97
CA LYS A 192 -18.75 -5.03 9.24
C LYS A 192 -20.01 -4.27 9.63
N MET A 193 -21.10 -4.51 8.93
CA MET A 193 -22.35 -3.75 9.07
C MET A 193 -22.98 -3.81 10.48
N ASN A 194 -22.61 -4.77 11.31
CA ASN A 194 -23.08 -4.90 12.69
C ASN A 194 -22.24 -4.08 13.68
N ILE A 195 -21.07 -3.60 13.28
CA ILE A 195 -20.15 -2.82 14.11
C ILE A 195 -19.89 -1.48 13.40
N PRO A 196 -20.77 -0.48 13.59
CA PRO A 196 -20.61 0.81 12.93
C PRO A 196 -19.42 1.58 13.52
N TRP A 197 -18.74 2.39 12.70
CA TRP A 197 -17.72 3.33 13.15
C TRP A 197 -18.34 4.46 13.97
N ASN A 198 -18.41 4.33 15.29
CA ASN A 198 -19.07 5.33 16.16
C ASN A 198 -20.46 5.74 15.64
N GLY A 199 -21.27 4.75 15.21
CA GLY A 199 -22.60 5.01 14.64
C GLY A 199 -22.66 5.13 13.12
N TYR A 200 -21.54 5.27 12.42
CA TYR A 200 -21.52 5.43 10.97
C TYR A 200 -21.17 4.12 10.26
N LYS A 201 -21.90 3.82 9.18
CA LYS A 201 -21.63 2.68 8.28
C LYS A 201 -20.99 3.13 6.96
N PHE A 202 -21.19 4.38 6.62
CA PHE A 202 -20.68 5.06 5.43
C PHE A 202 -20.06 6.37 5.84
N PHE A 203 -19.01 6.74 5.13
CA PHE A 203 -18.32 7.99 5.38
C PHE A 203 -17.83 8.57 4.06
N ARG A 204 -18.31 9.76 3.70
CA ARG A 204 -17.88 10.48 2.50
C ARG A 204 -16.86 11.53 2.88
N ILE A 205 -15.74 11.54 2.20
CA ILE A 205 -14.69 12.56 2.31
C ILE A 205 -14.59 13.28 0.97
N GLU A 206 -15.02 14.52 0.97
CA GLU A 206 -14.88 15.42 -0.18
C GLU A 206 -13.57 16.20 -0.01
N LEU A 207 -12.62 16.03 -0.93
CA LEU A 207 -11.35 16.74 -0.86
C LEU A 207 -11.56 18.22 -1.19
N PRO A 208 -11.05 19.12 -0.36
CA PRO A 208 -11.00 20.53 -0.75
C PRO A 208 -10.04 20.67 -1.94
N MET A 209 -10.42 21.46 -2.94
CA MET A 209 -9.58 21.75 -4.09
C MET A 209 -8.43 22.67 -3.68
N ASN A 210 -7.43 22.11 -2.99
CA ASN A 210 -6.30 22.83 -2.43
C ASN A 210 -5.06 22.65 -3.33
N PRO A 211 -4.63 23.70 -4.08
CA PRO A 211 -3.48 23.60 -4.99
C PRO A 211 -2.18 23.22 -4.29
N VAL A 212 -2.00 23.62 -3.01
CA VAL A 212 -0.81 23.29 -2.23
C VAL A 212 -0.77 21.80 -1.89
N ALA A 213 -1.91 21.19 -1.53
CA ALA A 213 -1.99 19.75 -1.27
C ALA A 213 -1.72 18.95 -2.54
N VAL A 214 -2.26 19.39 -3.68
CA VAL A 214 -2.02 18.77 -4.99
C VAL A 214 -0.54 18.86 -5.38
N ASP A 215 0.08 20.02 -5.28
CA ASP A 215 1.50 20.23 -5.59
C ASP A 215 2.41 19.38 -4.68
N ASN A 216 2.12 19.34 -3.38
CA ASN A 216 2.86 18.52 -2.43
C ASN A 216 2.75 17.03 -2.74
N ALA A 217 1.56 16.54 -3.13
CA ALA A 217 1.38 15.16 -3.51
C ALA A 217 2.20 14.79 -4.76
N VAL A 218 2.23 15.67 -5.76
CA VAL A 218 3.06 15.47 -6.96
C VAL A 218 4.55 15.45 -6.61
N LYS A 219 5.04 16.40 -5.82
CA LYS A 219 6.44 16.45 -5.39
C LYS A 219 6.85 15.22 -4.60
N ARG A 220 6.00 14.77 -3.67
CA ARG A 220 6.24 13.56 -2.88
C ARG A 220 6.30 12.33 -3.77
N PHE A 221 5.37 12.18 -4.71
CA PHE A 221 5.36 11.09 -5.69
C PHE A 221 6.63 11.07 -6.53
N VAL A 222 7.03 12.22 -7.10
CA VAL A 222 8.24 12.34 -7.92
C VAL A 222 9.49 12.05 -7.11
N HIS A 223 9.57 12.53 -5.87
CA HIS A 223 10.68 12.26 -4.96
C HIS A 223 10.85 10.77 -4.71
N LEU A 224 9.80 10.09 -4.24
CA LEU A 224 9.82 8.66 -3.94
C LEU A 224 10.10 7.81 -5.18
N ALA A 225 9.51 8.15 -6.33
CA ALA A 225 9.78 7.46 -7.57
C ALA A 225 11.23 7.61 -8.02
N ASN A 226 11.82 8.81 -7.86
CA ASN A 226 13.25 9.02 -8.12
C ASN A 226 14.14 8.26 -7.14
N GLU A 227 13.75 8.14 -5.88
CA GLU A 227 14.45 7.33 -4.89
C GLU A 227 14.47 5.86 -5.31
N ILE A 228 13.31 5.29 -5.65
CA ILE A 228 13.21 3.91 -6.17
C ILE A 228 14.10 3.70 -7.41
N ILE A 229 14.23 4.69 -8.29
CA ILE A 229 15.04 4.58 -9.52
C ILE A 229 16.53 4.64 -9.22
N LYS A 230 16.94 5.57 -8.35
CA LYS A 230 18.35 5.94 -8.21
C LYS A 230 19.04 5.20 -7.09
N ASN A 231 18.42 5.16 -5.94
CA ASN A 231 18.98 4.61 -4.71
C ASN A 231 17.88 3.97 -3.85
N PRO A 232 17.31 2.84 -4.28
CA PRO A 232 16.27 2.19 -3.50
C PRO A 232 16.86 1.65 -2.17
N SER A 233 16.15 1.90 -1.08
CA SER A 233 16.44 1.31 0.21
C SER A 233 15.34 0.34 0.59
N TYR A 234 15.65 -0.95 0.62
CA TYR A 234 14.65 -2.01 0.84
C TYR A 234 14.66 -2.56 2.27
N HIS A 235 14.78 -1.69 3.24
CA HIS A 235 14.75 -2.10 4.64
C HIS A 235 13.37 -2.65 5.06
N ASN A 236 13.41 -3.61 5.97
CA ASN A 236 12.19 -4.19 6.51
C ASN A 236 11.67 -3.36 7.68
N THR A 237 10.50 -2.75 7.50
CA THR A 237 9.84 -1.94 8.53
C THR A 237 8.80 -2.73 9.33
N PHE A 238 8.66 -4.04 9.10
CA PHE A 238 7.57 -4.81 9.67
C PHE A 238 7.65 -5.04 11.16
N GLY A 239 8.82 -5.10 11.75
CA GLY A 239 8.93 -5.51 13.15
C GLY A 239 8.23 -6.84 13.46
N GLY A 240 8.17 -7.79 12.52
CA GLY A 240 7.46 -9.05 12.65
C GLY A 240 5.99 -9.05 12.22
N TRP A 241 5.44 -7.92 11.77
CA TRP A 241 4.07 -7.81 11.27
C TRP A 241 4.06 -7.71 9.74
N GLY A 242 3.19 -8.46 9.10
CA GLY A 242 3.04 -8.40 7.65
C GLY A 242 2.52 -9.69 7.08
N ASP A 243 2.58 -9.80 5.78
CA ASP A 243 2.27 -11.03 5.07
C ASP A 243 3.35 -12.08 5.31
N GLN A 244 2.94 -13.31 5.61
CA GLN A 244 3.86 -14.38 5.94
C GLN A 244 4.87 -14.67 4.82
N LEU A 245 4.43 -14.59 3.56
CA LEU A 245 5.31 -14.76 2.40
C LEU A 245 6.48 -13.77 2.41
N HIS A 246 6.20 -12.51 2.69
CA HIS A 246 7.22 -11.46 2.74
C HIS A 246 8.14 -11.58 3.96
N ILE A 247 7.60 -12.06 5.09
CA ILE A 247 8.37 -12.33 6.30
C ILE A 247 9.34 -13.49 6.04
N ASP A 248 8.87 -14.55 5.41
CA ASP A 248 9.71 -15.72 5.13
C ASP A 248 10.75 -15.44 4.04
N ALA A 249 10.42 -14.62 3.05
CA ALA A 249 11.40 -14.11 2.10
C ALA A 249 12.50 -13.28 2.79
N TRP A 250 12.13 -12.45 3.77
CA TRP A 250 13.12 -11.71 4.57
C TRP A 250 14.02 -12.62 5.38
N LYS A 251 13.46 -13.65 6.03
CA LYS A 251 14.24 -14.65 6.78
C LYS A 251 15.22 -15.38 5.87
N ALA A 252 14.75 -15.84 4.71
CA ALA A 252 15.60 -16.50 3.72
C ALA A 252 16.79 -15.60 3.32
N LEU A 253 16.52 -14.32 3.03
CA LEU A 253 17.60 -13.36 2.73
C LEU A 253 18.58 -13.20 3.89
N MET A 254 18.09 -13.20 5.11
CA MET A 254 18.95 -13.05 6.29
C MET A 254 19.86 -14.25 6.52
N HIS A 255 19.52 -15.43 6.02
CA HIS A 255 20.41 -16.58 6.01
C HIS A 255 21.45 -16.46 4.89
N SER A 256 20.99 -16.29 3.66
CA SER A 256 21.85 -16.01 2.52
C SER A 256 21.04 -15.55 1.29
N PRO A 257 21.70 -14.88 0.32
CA PRO A 257 21.05 -14.58 -0.96
C PRO A 257 20.59 -15.82 -1.72
N GLU A 258 21.34 -16.93 -1.61
CA GLU A 258 20.99 -18.20 -2.24
C GLU A 258 19.69 -18.78 -1.65
N GLU A 259 19.50 -18.67 -0.35
CA GLU A 259 18.22 -19.10 0.28
C GLU A 259 17.05 -18.25 -0.16
N LEU A 260 17.23 -16.93 -0.35
CA LEU A 260 16.19 -16.10 -0.94
C LEU A 260 15.86 -16.53 -2.37
N ILE A 261 16.87 -16.86 -3.19
CA ILE A 261 16.64 -17.36 -4.56
C ILE A 261 15.86 -18.67 -4.50
N THR A 262 16.33 -19.63 -3.70
CA THR A 262 15.65 -20.91 -3.52
C THR A 262 14.20 -20.73 -3.06
N PHE A 263 13.98 -19.87 -2.07
CA PHE A 263 12.65 -19.53 -1.58
C PHE A 263 11.74 -18.96 -2.67
N CYS A 264 12.26 -18.04 -3.50
CA CYS A 264 11.52 -17.47 -4.61
C CYS A 264 11.16 -18.53 -5.66
N GLU A 265 12.08 -19.43 -5.99
CA GLU A 265 11.86 -20.53 -6.95
C GLU A 265 10.81 -21.51 -6.44
N GLU A 266 10.84 -21.87 -5.17
CA GLU A 266 9.84 -22.71 -4.51
C GLU A 266 8.44 -22.07 -4.54
N ASN A 267 8.38 -20.74 -4.56
CA ASN A 267 7.14 -19.98 -4.73
C ASN A 267 6.83 -19.60 -6.20
N GLY A 268 7.44 -20.30 -7.16
CA GLY A 268 7.15 -20.16 -8.59
C GLY A 268 7.73 -18.92 -9.25
N VAL A 269 8.71 -18.27 -8.62
CA VAL A 269 9.32 -17.03 -9.13
C VAL A 269 10.79 -17.21 -9.41
N SER A 270 11.21 -17.04 -10.67
CA SER A 270 12.62 -17.00 -11.05
C SER A 270 13.17 -15.58 -10.84
N VAL A 271 14.09 -15.41 -9.92
CA VAL A 271 14.63 -14.10 -9.51
C VAL A 271 16.10 -13.87 -9.80
N ALA A 272 16.84 -14.89 -10.23
CA ALA A 272 18.29 -14.77 -10.46
C ALA A 272 18.64 -13.53 -11.27
N SER A 273 17.99 -13.31 -12.42
CA SER A 273 18.20 -12.12 -13.25
C SER A 273 17.74 -10.83 -12.57
N LYS A 274 16.70 -10.89 -11.75
CA LYS A 274 16.14 -9.70 -11.09
C LYS A 274 16.98 -9.25 -9.91
N ILE A 275 17.58 -10.18 -9.19
CA ILE A 275 18.54 -9.85 -8.13
C ILE A 275 19.82 -9.27 -8.74
N THR A 276 20.26 -9.77 -9.90
CA THR A 276 21.46 -9.26 -10.60
C THR A 276 21.27 -7.89 -11.24
N GLU A 277 20.08 -7.59 -11.75
CA GLU A 277 19.90 -6.38 -12.55
C GLU A 277 19.51 -5.14 -11.74
N SER A 278 18.78 -5.31 -10.66
CA SER A 278 18.05 -4.16 -10.13
C SER A 278 18.53 -3.70 -8.81
N VAL A 279 19.43 -4.40 -8.17
CA VAL A 279 19.04 -4.33 -6.94
C VAL A 279 19.77 -3.65 -6.01
N VAL A 280 20.76 -3.38 -6.13
CA VAL A 280 21.31 -3.21 -4.86
C VAL A 280 22.23 -2.03 -4.77
N LYS A 281 22.15 -1.21 -5.75
CA LYS A 281 22.65 0.16 -5.63
C LYS A 281 21.78 0.89 -4.59
N GLY A 282 22.33 1.04 -3.40
CA GLY A 282 21.71 1.81 -2.33
C GLY A 282 21.15 1.02 -1.14
N TYR A 283 21.21 -0.29 -1.18
CA TYR A 283 20.95 -1.05 0.02
C TYR A 283 22.23 -1.19 0.84
N PRO A 284 22.25 -0.76 2.08
CA PRO A 284 23.47 -0.83 2.89
C PRO A 284 23.85 -2.25 3.31
N ILE A 285 23.12 -3.26 2.87
CA ILE A 285 23.37 -4.64 3.20
C ILE A 285 23.89 -5.35 1.95
N PRO A 286 25.09 -5.89 1.99
CA PRO A 286 25.76 -6.50 0.83
C PRO A 286 25.12 -7.81 0.32
N TYR A 287 23.91 -8.14 0.79
CA TYR A 287 23.24 -9.38 0.46
C TYR A 287 22.62 -9.43 -0.93
N PHE A 288 22.61 -8.32 -1.64
CA PHE A 288 21.98 -8.26 -2.92
C PHE A 288 22.97 -8.25 -4.09
N PHE A 289 24.20 -8.58 -3.84
CA PHE A 289 25.16 -8.78 -4.91
C PHE A 289 24.74 -9.94 -5.80
N ASN A 290 25.14 -9.89 -7.05
CA ASN A 290 25.06 -11.02 -7.95
C ASN A 290 25.71 -12.24 -7.31
N VAL A 291 24.89 -13.12 -6.73
CA VAL A 291 25.37 -14.33 -6.03
C VAL A 291 26.08 -15.31 -6.95
N GLU A 292 26.00 -15.15 -8.26
CA GLU A 292 26.73 -15.91 -9.26
C GLU A 292 27.99 -15.16 -9.75
N GLY A 293 28.21 -13.92 -9.29
CA GLY A 293 29.30 -13.08 -9.75
C GLY A 293 30.57 -13.20 -8.93
N PRO A 294 31.73 -12.89 -9.54
CA PRO A 294 33.04 -12.88 -8.86
C PRO A 294 33.07 -11.89 -7.68
N GLU A 295 32.28 -10.82 -7.74
CA GLU A 295 32.17 -9.80 -6.69
C GLU A 295 31.61 -10.37 -5.39
N TYR A 296 30.64 -11.27 -5.49
CA TYR A 296 30.06 -11.93 -4.31
C TYR A 296 31.04 -12.93 -3.67
N GLU A 297 31.79 -13.64 -4.48
CA GLU A 297 32.83 -14.53 -3.97
C GLU A 297 34.01 -13.76 -3.34
N GLU A 298 34.33 -12.60 -3.86
CA GLU A 298 35.31 -11.69 -3.27
C GLU A 298 34.76 -11.11 -1.95
N TYR A 299 33.53 -10.69 -1.94
CA TYR A 299 32.80 -10.25 -0.76
C TYR A 299 32.79 -11.31 0.35
N LYS A 300 32.42 -12.56 0.04
CA LYS A 300 32.48 -13.67 1.00
C LYS A 300 33.87 -13.87 1.63
N LYS A 301 34.94 -13.66 0.85
CA LYS A 301 36.30 -13.81 1.32
C LYS A 301 36.78 -12.67 2.20
N ASP A 302 36.35 -11.46 1.89
CA ASP A 302 36.82 -10.25 2.57
C ASP A 302 36.06 -9.99 3.88
N ASN A 303 34.89 -10.56 4.00
CA ASN A 303 34.01 -10.35 5.16
C ASN A 303 34.28 -11.32 6.34
N SER A 304 35.49 -11.82 6.50
CA SER A 304 35.88 -12.67 7.64
C SER A 304 36.07 -11.91 8.98
N HIS A 305 35.91 -10.58 9.00
CA HIS A 305 36.16 -9.71 10.16
C HIS A 305 34.93 -9.03 10.72
N LYS A 306 33.79 -9.69 10.72
CA LYS A 306 32.54 -9.00 10.85
C LYS A 306 32.04 -8.82 12.26
N PHE A 307 31.35 -7.69 12.45
CA PHE A 307 30.70 -7.33 13.68
C PHE A 307 29.58 -8.29 14.01
N LYS A 308 29.51 -8.73 15.25
CA LYS A 308 28.42 -9.53 15.75
C LYS A 308 27.24 -8.64 16.05
N ILE A 309 26.18 -8.77 15.24
CA ILE A 309 24.94 -8.02 15.40
C ILE A 309 23.92 -8.92 16.09
N ILE A 310 23.33 -8.42 17.14
CA ILE A 310 22.17 -9.03 17.78
C ILE A 310 20.97 -8.15 17.53
N LYS A 311 19.91 -8.69 16.94
CA LYS A 311 18.60 -8.04 16.91
C LYS A 311 17.70 -8.67 17.95
N LYS A 312 16.96 -7.86 18.67
CA LYS A 312 15.99 -8.30 19.64
C LYS A 312 14.66 -7.61 19.42
N GLU A 313 13.60 -8.41 19.31
CA GLU A 313 12.25 -7.89 19.39
C GLU A 313 11.85 -7.70 20.84
N ILE A 314 11.41 -6.48 21.14
CA ILE A 314 10.95 -6.09 22.45
C ILE A 314 9.45 -5.87 22.42
N GLY A 315 8.74 -6.38 23.42
CA GLY A 315 7.30 -6.27 23.48
C GLY A 315 6.81 -4.82 23.41
N ASN A 316 5.64 -4.62 22.80
CA ASN A 316 5.04 -3.31 22.54
C ASN A 316 4.61 -2.50 23.77
N ARG A 317 4.98 -2.92 24.96
CA ARG A 317 4.55 -2.26 26.21
C ARG A 317 5.25 -0.93 26.50
N LYS A 318 6.41 -0.68 25.86
CA LYS A 318 7.14 0.59 25.93
C LYS A 318 7.40 1.10 24.52
N LYS A 319 7.20 2.39 24.31
CA LYS A 319 7.71 3.03 23.10
C LYS A 319 9.25 3.01 23.12
N LEU A 320 9.88 2.83 21.97
CA LEU A 320 11.36 2.76 21.88
C LEU A 320 12.06 3.99 22.47
N GLU A 321 11.47 5.17 22.32
CA GLU A 321 11.94 6.43 22.88
C GLU A 321 11.99 6.48 24.42
N ASN A 322 11.27 5.58 25.10
CA ASN A 322 11.18 5.50 26.55
C ASN A 322 12.09 4.41 27.15
N TRP A 323 12.94 3.81 26.35
CA TRP A 323 13.92 2.83 26.83
C TRP A 323 15.09 3.54 27.51
N THR A 324 15.40 3.12 28.72
CA THR A 324 16.52 3.63 29.48
C THR A 324 17.78 2.80 29.26
N ASP A 325 18.93 3.36 29.57
CA ASP A 325 20.22 2.64 29.54
C ASP A 325 20.19 1.34 30.35
N GLU A 326 19.41 1.29 31.42
CA GLU A 326 19.25 0.09 32.26
C GLU A 326 18.44 -1.00 31.54
N ASP A 327 17.41 -0.62 30.80
CA ASP A 327 16.62 -1.55 29.99
C ASP A 327 17.48 -2.21 28.88
N ILE A 328 18.43 -1.45 28.31
CA ILE A 328 19.30 -1.87 27.22
C ILE A 328 20.43 -2.75 27.74
N LYS A 329 21.04 -2.40 28.87
CA LYS A 329 22.20 -3.10 29.49
C LYS A 329 21.89 -4.47 30.11
N GLN A 330 20.62 -4.85 30.21
CA GLN A 330 20.22 -6.18 30.67
C GLN A 330 20.48 -7.30 29.66
N GLU A 331 20.98 -6.94 28.46
CA GLU A 331 21.25 -7.90 27.40
C GLU A 331 22.67 -8.49 27.50
N ASN A 332 22.82 -9.64 26.86
CA ASN A 332 24.10 -10.33 26.83
C ASN A 332 25.15 -9.51 26.05
N ASN A 333 26.29 -9.25 26.65
CA ASN A 333 27.32 -8.31 26.19
C ASN A 333 28.20 -8.81 25.02
N ASP A 334 27.83 -9.89 24.34
CA ASP A 334 28.65 -10.46 23.28
C ASP A 334 28.09 -10.02 21.91
N PHE A 335 28.15 -8.72 21.65
CA PHE A 335 27.79 -8.13 20.37
C PHE A 335 28.64 -6.89 20.09
N ASP A 336 28.77 -6.54 18.82
CA ASP A 336 29.34 -5.26 18.39
C ASP A 336 28.24 -4.23 18.16
N TYR A 337 27.09 -4.69 17.63
CA TYR A 337 25.89 -3.88 17.48
C TYR A 337 24.64 -4.61 17.99
N LEU A 338 23.77 -3.87 18.66
CA LEU A 338 22.46 -4.33 19.13
C LEU A 338 21.36 -3.55 18.44
N ILE A 339 20.46 -4.24 17.75
CA ILE A 339 19.26 -3.65 17.18
C ILE A 339 18.06 -4.05 18.05
N LEU A 340 17.41 -3.08 18.66
CA LEU A 340 16.16 -3.27 19.38
C LEU A 340 14.99 -2.83 18.51
N CYS A 341 14.05 -3.74 18.28
CA CYS A 341 12.88 -3.49 17.43
C CYS A 341 11.58 -3.75 18.18
N ASN A 342 10.56 -2.98 17.85
CA ASN A 342 9.17 -3.27 18.18
C ASN A 342 8.25 -2.74 17.06
N SER A 343 6.91 -2.82 17.23
CA SER A 343 5.96 -2.32 16.24
C SER A 343 6.05 -0.81 15.94
N HIS A 344 6.87 -0.05 16.65
CA HIS A 344 7.04 1.39 16.47
C HIS A 344 8.36 1.76 15.78
N GLY A 345 9.24 0.78 15.51
CA GLY A 345 10.51 0.99 14.83
C GLY A 345 11.67 0.21 15.44
N CYS A 346 12.88 0.55 15.03
CA CYS A 346 14.12 -0.04 15.53
C CYS A 346 15.10 1.05 15.96
N ARG A 347 15.91 0.72 16.98
CA ARG A 347 17.06 1.55 17.41
C ARG A 347 18.32 0.69 17.40
N LEU A 348 19.41 1.27 16.93
CA LEU A 348 20.72 0.63 16.83
C LEU A 348 21.64 1.15 17.94
N PHE A 349 22.33 0.25 18.60
CA PHE A 349 23.31 0.56 19.66
C PHE A 349 24.63 -0.13 19.33
N ASN A 350 25.74 0.53 19.64
CA ASN A 350 27.06 -0.08 19.60
C ASN A 350 27.31 -0.91 20.86
N LYS A 351 28.47 -1.58 20.94
CA LYS A 351 28.88 -2.41 22.07
C LYS A 351 28.94 -1.67 23.40
N ASP A 352 29.09 -0.35 23.37
CA ASP A 352 29.12 0.49 24.56
C ASP A 352 27.72 0.99 24.97
N TYR A 353 26.67 0.44 24.30
CA TYR A 353 25.27 0.82 24.45
C TYR A 353 24.97 2.28 24.08
N THR A 354 25.82 2.88 23.26
CA THR A 354 25.57 4.21 22.72
C THR A 354 24.73 4.07 21.44
N GLU A 355 23.66 4.84 21.36
CA GLU A 355 22.80 4.83 20.18
C GLU A 355 23.52 5.41 18.97
N VAL A 356 23.44 4.70 17.84
CA VAL A 356 24.09 5.07 16.60
C VAL A 356 23.02 5.65 15.67
N TYR A 357 23.11 6.94 15.39
CA TYR A 357 22.14 7.65 14.54
C TYR A 357 22.58 7.73 13.08
N ASN A 358 23.88 7.66 12.84
CA ASN A 358 24.46 7.67 11.51
C ASN A 358 25.58 6.64 11.47
N ILE A 359 25.43 5.64 10.63
CA ILE A 359 26.48 4.67 10.30
C ILE A 359 27.04 5.14 8.96
N SER A 360 28.36 5.22 8.85
CA SER A 360 29.01 5.51 7.58
C SER A 360 28.81 4.36 6.58
N GLU A 361 28.88 4.65 5.27
CA GLU A 361 28.82 3.59 4.26
C GLU A 361 29.89 2.51 4.49
N GLU A 362 31.10 2.89 4.91
CA GLU A 362 32.19 1.97 5.21
C GLU A 362 31.88 1.08 6.43
N GLU A 363 31.20 1.63 7.46
CA GLU A 363 30.78 0.85 8.62
C GLU A 363 29.61 -0.08 8.27
N ILE A 364 28.68 0.37 7.44
CA ILE A 364 27.57 -0.46 6.95
C ILE A 364 28.08 -1.63 6.13
N ASP A 365 29.03 -1.42 5.24
CA ASP A 365 29.66 -2.45 4.43
C ASP A 365 30.41 -3.50 5.27
N SER A 366 30.73 -3.17 6.51
CA SER A 366 31.38 -4.05 7.47
C SER A 366 30.43 -4.81 8.39
N LEU A 367 29.13 -4.55 8.36
CA LEU A 367 28.14 -5.21 9.21
C LEU A 367 27.80 -6.61 8.71
N GLU A 368 28.01 -7.63 9.53
CA GLU A 368 27.56 -9.00 9.30
C GLU A 368 26.30 -9.32 10.12
N PHE A 369 25.27 -9.78 9.45
CA PHE A 369 24.13 -10.40 10.10
C PHE A 369 24.48 -11.87 10.34
N GLY A 370 24.96 -12.19 11.54
CA GLY A 370 25.37 -13.56 11.86
C GLY A 370 24.20 -14.51 12.09
N GLU A 371 24.48 -15.81 12.08
CA GLU A 371 23.53 -16.93 12.26
C GLU A 371 22.63 -16.82 13.51
N HIS A 372 23.00 -16.02 14.48
CA HIS A 372 22.25 -15.84 15.74
C HIS A 372 21.07 -14.87 15.64
N TYR A 373 20.80 -14.34 14.47
CA TYR A 373 19.78 -13.32 14.27
C TYR A 373 18.35 -13.84 14.47
N TYR A 374 18.12 -15.15 14.26
CA TYR A 374 16.80 -15.76 14.29
C TYR A 374 16.58 -16.82 15.37
N ASP A 375 17.61 -17.33 16.03
CA ASP A 375 17.45 -18.37 17.05
C ASP A 375 16.71 -17.91 18.32
N LYS A 376 16.28 -16.63 18.37
CA LYS A 376 15.62 -16.03 19.53
C LYS A 376 14.36 -15.20 19.22
N LEU A 377 13.79 -15.36 18.02
CA LEU A 377 12.48 -14.79 17.69
C LEU A 377 11.34 -15.72 18.07
#